data_9aca7052a1c130f467c2abd600dba014
#
_entry.id   9aca7052a1c130f467c2abd600dba014
#
_cell.length_a   1.000
_cell.length_b   1.000
_cell.length_c   1.000
_cell.angle_alpha   90.00
_cell.angle_beta   90.00
_cell.angle_gamma   90.00
#
_symmetry.space_group_name_H-M   'P 1'
#
loop_
_entity.id
_entity.type
_entity.pdbx_description
1 polymer ?
#
loop_
_entity_poly.entity_id
_entity_poly.type
_entity_poly.pdbx_seq_one_letter_code
_entity_poly.pdbx_strand_id
1 'polypeptide(L)'
;MDKLTPKETSKGAEEIVLTQIKQDFITPANAIFDYVDMVEKVLDDADLQSEDEIEQIKSSCSKLIDQYEVAFVQNTGANADSSKKSPEEYSELRHNLRTPLNAIIGYSEILMEDYEDDLEEGTLEDFQQIINLARETETAIEKFVDYIRGEAIDPKNDNSSNQLESAEALFKSLGDIEYSITLGDEIKESDILIVDDNITNCEVLQRRLSMQGLSCRTAYDGNTAITEVFKKTPDLILLDVILPDINGLELLKTFRKEHNSESLPVIMVSAFNDVDSISKCIQLGAQDYLPKPINGTILLAKVVAALERKFWREREKELVNKLHIQATTDQLTGIYNRRVIFEALDEAMDNSKQANDREFTTIMFDIDFFKQVNDNYGHAGGDAVLISFAQLLQTEISSPNIVGRIGGEEFLAILYLDPDQAKEFCTKLIKKINDNIVNFEGTDIKVSSSGGVAFSTETETSADLTNKADERLYEAKKNGRNRFKLIDSELVGD
;
A
#
# COMPACT_ATOMS: atom_id res chain seq x y z
N MET A 1 -23.52 -53.81 47.18
CA MET A 1 -22.98 -52.45 47.09
C MET A 1 -21.54 -52.54 46.64
N ASP A 2 -21.35 -52.75 45.35
CA ASP A 2 -20.01 -52.85 44.73
C ASP A 2 -19.45 -51.44 44.58
N LYS A 3 -18.30 -51.22 45.17
CA LYS A 3 -17.55 -49.98 45.06
C LYS A 3 -16.93 -49.93 43.65
N LEU A 4 -17.46 -49.08 42.80
CA LEU A 4 -16.85 -48.75 41.53
C LEU A 4 -15.41 -48.28 41.79
N THR A 5 -14.47 -48.79 41.00
CA THR A 5 -13.06 -48.42 41.11
C THR A 5 -12.82 -46.99 40.54
N PRO A 6 -11.81 -46.26 40.97
CA PRO A 6 -11.56 -44.91 40.47
C PRO A 6 -11.37 -44.78 38.96
N LYS A 7 -11.05 -45.87 38.25
CA LYS A 7 -10.98 -45.95 36.78
C LYS A 7 -12.32 -46.00 36.07
N GLU A 8 -13.35 -46.55 36.72
CA GLU A 8 -14.71 -46.65 36.15
C GLU A 8 -15.48 -45.35 36.31
N THR A 9 -15.26 -44.61 37.38
CA THR A 9 -15.78 -43.24 37.56
C THR A 9 -15.18 -42.24 36.58
N SER A 10 -13.93 -42.43 36.16
CA SER A 10 -13.26 -41.59 35.15
C SER A 10 -13.82 -41.79 33.72
N LYS A 11 -14.11 -43.06 33.36
CA LYS A 11 -14.65 -43.38 32.04
C LYS A 11 -16.09 -42.85 31.81
N GLY A 12 -16.93 -42.96 32.86
CA GLY A 12 -18.30 -42.44 32.77
C GLY A 12 -18.35 -40.89 32.69
N ALA A 13 -17.45 -40.21 33.35
CA ALA A 13 -17.34 -38.76 33.26
C ALA A 13 -16.86 -38.29 31.90
N GLU A 14 -15.91 -39.00 31.29
CA GLU A 14 -15.37 -38.73 29.97
C GLU A 14 -16.43 -38.94 28.86
N GLU A 15 -17.26 -39.96 28.98
CA GLU A 15 -18.35 -40.28 28.05
C GLU A 15 -19.48 -39.21 28.11
N ILE A 16 -19.75 -38.66 29.28
CA ILE A 16 -20.71 -37.55 29.45
C ILE A 16 -20.18 -36.28 28.78
N VAL A 17 -18.90 -35.92 28.98
CA VAL A 17 -18.28 -34.75 28.37
C VAL A 17 -18.26 -34.84 26.86
N LEU A 18 -17.92 -36.02 26.30
CA LEU A 18 -17.93 -36.25 24.87
C LEU A 18 -19.35 -36.14 24.26
N THR A 19 -20.34 -36.65 24.97
CA THR A 19 -21.75 -36.55 24.55
C THR A 19 -22.19 -35.07 24.53
N GLN A 20 -21.81 -34.31 25.54
CA GLN A 20 -22.11 -32.89 25.61
C GLN A 20 -21.45 -32.10 24.49
N ILE A 21 -20.15 -32.31 24.24
CA ILE A 21 -19.41 -31.66 23.14
C ILE A 21 -20.04 -31.97 21.78
N LYS A 22 -20.47 -33.24 21.57
CA LYS A 22 -21.16 -33.63 20.35
C LYS A 22 -22.51 -32.91 20.21
N GLN A 23 -23.27 -32.81 21.30
CA GLN A 23 -24.57 -32.12 21.30
C GLN A 23 -24.43 -30.62 21.10
N ASP A 24 -23.46 -29.99 21.77
CA ASP A 24 -23.19 -28.56 21.63
C ASP A 24 -22.86 -28.16 20.16
N PHE A 25 -22.33 -29.09 19.35
CA PHE A 25 -22.10 -28.89 17.93
C PHE A 25 -23.32 -29.27 17.05
N ILE A 26 -23.86 -30.45 17.22
CA ILE A 26 -24.90 -31.01 16.32
C ILE A 26 -26.21 -30.22 16.42
N THR A 27 -26.55 -29.74 17.61
CA THR A 27 -27.83 -29.03 17.82
C THR A 27 -27.89 -27.71 17.03
N PRO A 28 -26.96 -26.78 17.17
CA PRO A 28 -26.99 -25.53 16.37
C PRO A 28 -26.76 -25.81 14.89
N ALA A 29 -25.89 -26.75 14.49
CA ALA A 29 -25.66 -27.10 13.10
C ALA A 29 -26.91 -27.62 12.37
N ASN A 30 -27.75 -28.44 13.03
CA ASN A 30 -29.01 -28.87 12.46
C ASN A 30 -30.06 -27.75 12.44
N ALA A 31 -30.11 -26.91 13.46
CA ALA A 31 -31.04 -25.79 13.48
C ALA A 31 -30.78 -24.80 12.33
N ILE A 32 -29.54 -24.65 11.86
CA ILE A 32 -29.23 -23.85 10.65
C ILE A 32 -30.04 -24.40 9.45
N PHE A 33 -30.10 -25.70 9.23
CA PHE A 33 -30.89 -26.28 8.13
C PHE A 33 -32.37 -25.92 8.22
N ASP A 34 -32.95 -25.99 9.42
CA ASP A 34 -34.36 -25.70 9.64
C ASP A 34 -34.66 -24.22 9.28
N TYR A 35 -33.80 -23.29 9.68
CA TYR A 35 -33.95 -21.89 9.35
C TYR A 35 -33.71 -21.61 7.86
N VAL A 36 -32.73 -22.27 7.22
CA VAL A 36 -32.46 -22.11 5.78
C VAL A 36 -33.65 -22.61 4.96
N ASP A 37 -34.27 -23.74 5.34
CA ASP A 37 -35.47 -24.23 4.67
C ASP A 37 -36.70 -23.32 4.86
N MET A 38 -36.79 -22.62 5.99
CA MET A 38 -37.82 -21.59 6.22
C MET A 38 -37.61 -20.37 5.34
N VAL A 39 -36.41 -19.86 5.30
CA VAL A 39 -36.05 -18.67 4.52
C VAL A 39 -36.18 -18.95 3.01
N GLU A 40 -35.73 -20.11 2.51
CA GLU A 40 -35.88 -20.52 1.11
C GLU A 40 -37.31 -20.38 0.64
N LYS A 41 -38.27 -20.90 1.43
CA LYS A 41 -39.69 -20.81 1.08
C LYS A 41 -40.20 -19.38 0.97
N VAL A 42 -39.72 -18.50 1.84
CA VAL A 42 -40.12 -17.10 1.81
C VAL A 42 -39.53 -16.39 0.57
N LEU A 43 -38.26 -16.69 0.22
CA LEU A 43 -37.62 -16.16 -0.96
C LEU A 43 -38.28 -16.64 -2.26
N ASP A 44 -38.65 -17.94 -2.33
CA ASP A 44 -39.37 -18.50 -3.44
C ASP A 44 -40.77 -17.89 -3.62
N ASP A 45 -41.50 -17.69 -2.52
CA ASP A 45 -42.82 -17.06 -2.54
C ASP A 45 -42.76 -15.57 -2.96
N ALA A 46 -41.60 -14.91 -2.73
CA ALA A 46 -41.33 -13.53 -3.14
C ALA A 46 -40.75 -13.41 -4.57
N ASP A 47 -40.53 -14.51 -5.29
CA ASP A 47 -39.90 -14.57 -6.63
C ASP A 47 -38.53 -13.94 -6.69
N LEU A 48 -37.75 -14.07 -5.61
CA LEU A 48 -36.37 -13.53 -5.46
C LEU A 48 -35.36 -14.57 -5.93
N GLN A 49 -34.39 -14.17 -6.76
CA GLN A 49 -33.37 -15.07 -7.33
C GLN A 49 -32.25 -15.33 -6.32
N SER A 50 -32.41 -16.33 -5.46
CA SER A 50 -31.48 -16.70 -4.38
C SER A 50 -31.13 -18.19 -4.34
N GLU A 51 -31.52 -18.97 -5.37
CA GLU A 51 -31.34 -20.43 -5.41
C GLU A 51 -29.88 -20.85 -5.23
N ASP A 52 -28.95 -20.14 -5.88
CA ASP A 52 -27.53 -20.48 -5.84
C ASP A 52 -26.93 -20.25 -4.43
N GLU A 53 -27.25 -19.14 -3.75
CA GLU A 53 -26.76 -18.81 -2.42
C GLU A 53 -27.35 -19.74 -1.35
N ILE A 54 -28.62 -20.04 -1.42
CA ILE A 54 -29.29 -20.97 -0.50
C ILE A 54 -28.71 -22.39 -0.66
N GLU A 55 -28.48 -22.85 -1.90
CA GLU A 55 -27.85 -24.14 -2.15
C GLU A 55 -26.43 -24.20 -1.60
N GLN A 56 -25.65 -23.10 -1.70
CA GLN A 56 -24.33 -23.01 -1.10
C GLN A 56 -24.37 -23.08 0.43
N ILE A 57 -25.33 -22.45 1.10
CA ILE A 57 -25.53 -22.56 2.54
C ILE A 57 -25.84 -24.00 2.92
N LYS A 58 -26.81 -24.67 2.25
CA LYS A 58 -27.20 -26.06 2.50
C LYS A 58 -26.04 -27.04 2.27
N SER A 59 -25.32 -26.90 1.16
CA SER A 59 -24.15 -27.71 0.86
C SER A 59 -23.06 -27.54 1.91
N SER A 60 -22.83 -26.30 2.40
CA SER A 60 -21.85 -26.00 3.43
C SER A 60 -22.24 -26.58 4.79
N CYS A 61 -23.54 -26.55 5.16
CA CYS A 61 -24.03 -27.20 6.37
C CYS A 61 -23.79 -28.70 6.33
N SER A 62 -24.14 -29.39 5.19
CA SER A 62 -23.90 -30.82 5.02
C SER A 62 -22.41 -31.16 5.18
N LYS A 63 -21.54 -30.43 4.49
CA LYS A 63 -20.07 -30.60 4.58
C LYS A 63 -19.57 -30.44 5.99
N LEU A 64 -20.07 -29.44 6.72
CA LEU A 64 -19.67 -29.14 8.10
C LEU A 64 -19.99 -30.31 9.03
N ILE A 65 -21.20 -30.84 8.95
CA ILE A 65 -21.64 -31.98 9.77
C ILE A 65 -20.82 -33.22 9.44
N ASP A 66 -20.65 -33.54 8.16
CA ASP A 66 -19.88 -34.71 7.71
C ASP A 66 -18.43 -34.66 8.18
N GLN A 67 -17.79 -33.52 8.02
CA GLN A 67 -16.41 -33.29 8.47
C GLN A 67 -16.26 -33.39 9.98
N TYR A 68 -17.22 -32.86 10.73
CA TYR A 68 -17.21 -32.95 12.19
C TYR A 68 -17.42 -34.42 12.64
N GLU A 69 -18.37 -35.16 12.06
CA GLU A 69 -18.59 -36.56 12.41
C GLU A 69 -17.36 -37.43 12.15
N VAL A 70 -16.69 -37.23 11.02
CA VAL A 70 -15.45 -37.94 10.69
C VAL A 70 -14.37 -37.59 11.71
N ALA A 71 -14.19 -36.30 12.00
CA ALA A 71 -13.20 -35.82 12.98
C ALA A 71 -13.50 -36.34 14.40
N PHE A 72 -14.78 -36.33 14.80
CA PHE A 72 -15.21 -36.82 16.10
C PHE A 72 -14.92 -38.33 16.27
N VAL A 73 -15.29 -39.15 15.30
CA VAL A 73 -15.03 -40.60 15.33
C VAL A 73 -13.53 -40.93 15.34
N GLN A 74 -12.73 -40.20 14.57
CA GLN A 74 -11.28 -40.43 14.50
C GLN A 74 -10.55 -40.05 15.80
N ASN A 75 -11.05 -39.10 16.55
CA ASN A 75 -10.35 -38.56 17.73
C ASN A 75 -10.94 -39.01 19.08
N THR A 76 -12.14 -39.65 19.10
CA THR A 76 -12.83 -40.00 20.36
C THR A 76 -13.20 -41.47 20.47
N GLY A 77 -13.04 -42.28 19.44
CA GLY A 77 -13.43 -43.71 19.43
C GLY A 77 -12.34 -44.64 19.99
N ALA A 78 -12.65 -45.95 20.07
CA ALA A 78 -11.71 -46.98 20.49
C ALA A 78 -10.46 -47.11 19.59
N ASN A 79 -10.42 -46.39 18.45
CA ASN A 79 -9.33 -46.27 17.52
C ASN A 79 -8.59 -44.91 17.68
N ALA A 80 -8.85 -44.13 18.75
CA ALA A 80 -8.14 -42.90 19.01
C ALA A 80 -6.64 -43.25 19.14
N ASP A 81 -5.89 -42.92 18.09
CA ASP A 81 -4.44 -43.13 18.08
C ASP A 81 -3.83 -42.27 19.20
N SER A 82 -3.25 -42.93 20.19
CA SER A 82 -2.70 -42.29 21.39
C SER A 82 -1.41 -41.49 21.11
N SER A 83 -1.05 -41.30 19.85
CA SER A 83 -0.03 -40.35 19.41
C SER A 83 -0.64 -38.94 19.43
N LYS A 84 -0.11 -38.05 20.27
CA LYS A 84 -0.48 -36.63 20.25
C LYS A 84 -0.23 -36.10 18.84
N LYS A 85 -1.27 -35.60 18.19
CA LYS A 85 -1.18 -34.88 16.90
C LYS A 85 -0.22 -33.71 17.02
N SER A 86 0.39 -33.33 15.93
CA SER A 86 1.22 -32.14 15.87
C SER A 86 0.36 -30.85 16.00
N PRO A 87 0.93 -29.72 16.44
CA PRO A 87 0.21 -28.45 16.43
C PRO A 87 -0.38 -28.08 15.07
N GLU A 88 0.30 -28.49 13.97
CA GLU A 88 -0.12 -28.29 12.61
C GLU A 88 -1.39 -29.07 12.28
N GLU A 89 -1.50 -30.33 12.70
CA GLU A 89 -2.67 -31.18 12.47
C GLU A 89 -3.93 -30.67 13.20
N TYR A 90 -3.79 -30.10 14.40
CA TYR A 90 -4.91 -29.44 15.08
C TYR A 90 -5.34 -28.17 14.38
N SER A 91 -4.39 -27.42 13.85
CA SER A 91 -4.66 -26.21 13.08
C SER A 91 -5.41 -26.51 11.78
N GLU A 92 -4.98 -27.55 11.07
CA GLU A 92 -5.62 -28.02 9.84
C GLU A 92 -7.05 -28.51 10.10
N LEU A 93 -7.26 -29.28 11.19
CA LEU A 93 -8.60 -29.72 11.60
C LEU A 93 -9.53 -28.54 11.87
N ARG A 94 -9.05 -27.55 12.61
CA ARG A 94 -9.80 -26.33 12.91
C ARG A 94 -10.14 -25.56 11.63
N HIS A 95 -9.17 -25.42 10.73
CA HIS A 95 -9.36 -24.76 9.45
C HIS A 95 -10.44 -25.46 8.60
N ASN A 96 -10.35 -26.77 8.49
CA ASN A 96 -11.30 -27.55 7.70
C ASN A 96 -12.74 -27.44 8.23
N LEU A 97 -12.94 -27.43 9.54
CA LEU A 97 -14.26 -27.26 10.14
C LEU A 97 -14.79 -25.82 10.04
N ARG A 98 -13.93 -24.81 10.06
CA ARG A 98 -14.34 -23.40 9.94
C ARG A 98 -14.68 -22.98 8.51
N THR A 99 -14.08 -23.62 7.51
CA THR A 99 -14.29 -23.27 6.10
C THR A 99 -15.78 -23.31 5.68
N PRO A 100 -16.53 -24.41 5.89
CA PRO A 100 -17.94 -24.42 5.55
C PRO A 100 -18.76 -23.45 6.43
N LEU A 101 -18.35 -23.20 7.65
CA LEU A 101 -19.01 -22.25 8.54
C LEU A 101 -18.92 -20.82 8.02
N ASN A 102 -17.75 -20.43 7.50
CA ASN A 102 -17.55 -19.12 6.87
C ASN A 102 -18.47 -18.92 5.66
N ALA A 103 -18.67 -19.98 4.86
CA ALA A 103 -19.60 -19.93 3.73
C ALA A 103 -21.05 -19.72 4.19
N ILE A 104 -21.49 -20.43 5.24
CA ILE A 104 -22.83 -20.26 5.81
C ILE A 104 -23.05 -18.81 6.23
N ILE A 105 -22.14 -18.24 7.05
CA ILE A 105 -22.23 -16.87 7.53
C ILE A 105 -22.19 -15.90 6.34
N GLY A 106 -21.24 -16.08 5.43
CA GLY A 106 -21.03 -15.16 4.31
C GLY A 106 -22.24 -15.06 3.38
N TYR A 107 -22.79 -16.19 2.94
CA TYR A 107 -23.96 -16.18 2.08
C TYR A 107 -25.22 -15.69 2.81
N SER A 108 -25.38 -16.00 4.09
CA SER A 108 -26.52 -15.47 4.88
C SER A 108 -26.46 -13.95 5.03
N GLU A 109 -25.29 -13.38 5.29
CA GLU A 109 -25.11 -11.93 5.37
C GLU A 109 -25.33 -11.26 3.99
N ILE A 110 -24.90 -11.89 2.89
CA ILE A 110 -25.16 -11.40 1.53
C ILE A 110 -26.65 -11.35 1.23
N LEU A 111 -27.39 -12.44 1.53
CA LEU A 111 -28.83 -12.49 1.29
C LEU A 111 -29.59 -11.45 2.13
N MET A 112 -29.15 -11.21 3.38
CA MET A 112 -29.70 -10.13 4.19
C MET A 112 -29.49 -8.75 3.56
N GLU A 113 -28.28 -8.48 3.06
CA GLU A 113 -27.92 -7.20 2.44
C GLU A 113 -28.60 -7.01 1.08
N ASP A 114 -28.68 -8.06 0.24
CA ASP A 114 -29.27 -7.97 -1.11
C ASP A 114 -30.79 -7.77 -1.06
N TYR A 115 -31.47 -8.24 -0.03
CA TYR A 115 -32.94 -8.23 0.07
C TYR A 115 -33.47 -7.49 1.29
N GLU A 116 -32.68 -6.60 1.91
CA GLU A 116 -33.07 -5.82 3.11
C GLU A 116 -34.37 -5.05 2.91
N ASP A 117 -34.55 -4.45 1.71
CA ASP A 117 -35.71 -3.66 1.36
C ASP A 117 -36.93 -4.50 0.89
N ASP A 118 -36.71 -5.75 0.47
CA ASP A 118 -37.70 -6.62 -0.14
C ASP A 118 -38.29 -7.67 0.83
N LEU A 119 -37.61 -7.93 1.96
CA LEU A 119 -38.01 -8.92 2.93
C LEU A 119 -38.72 -8.32 4.15
N GLU A 120 -39.66 -9.11 4.70
CA GLU A 120 -40.28 -8.78 5.99
C GLU A 120 -39.25 -8.87 7.14
N GLU A 121 -39.40 -8.04 8.17
CA GLU A 121 -38.53 -7.97 9.36
C GLU A 121 -38.29 -9.36 9.99
N GLY A 122 -39.31 -10.26 9.98
CA GLY A 122 -39.21 -11.62 10.50
C GLY A 122 -38.22 -12.49 9.71
N THR A 123 -38.11 -12.34 8.40
CA THR A 123 -37.18 -13.12 7.55
C THR A 123 -35.75 -12.64 7.74
N LEU A 124 -35.54 -11.36 7.95
CA LEU A 124 -34.23 -10.80 8.31
C LEU A 124 -33.78 -11.31 9.68
N GLU A 125 -34.71 -11.46 10.65
CA GLU A 125 -34.43 -12.08 11.93
C GLU A 125 -34.04 -13.56 11.78
N ASP A 126 -34.65 -14.31 10.85
CA ASP A 126 -34.29 -15.70 10.57
C ASP A 126 -32.87 -15.84 10.01
N PHE A 127 -32.46 -14.97 9.11
CA PHE A 127 -31.06 -14.92 8.64
C PHE A 127 -30.10 -14.59 9.79
N GLN A 128 -30.47 -13.65 10.66
CA GLN A 128 -29.66 -13.32 11.82
C GLN A 128 -29.55 -14.53 12.79
N GLN A 129 -30.59 -15.35 12.90
CA GLN A 129 -30.55 -16.60 13.68
C GLN A 129 -29.61 -17.62 13.05
N ILE A 130 -29.60 -17.77 11.72
CA ILE A 130 -28.63 -18.63 11.01
C ILE A 130 -27.20 -18.21 11.37
N ILE A 131 -26.91 -16.92 11.31
CA ILE A 131 -25.58 -16.37 11.65
C ILE A 131 -25.22 -16.62 13.12
N ASN A 132 -26.17 -16.44 14.05
CA ASN A 132 -25.95 -16.68 15.46
C ASN A 132 -25.66 -18.16 15.75
N LEU A 133 -26.44 -19.08 15.18
CA LEU A 133 -26.25 -20.53 15.28
C LEU A 133 -24.90 -20.98 14.68
N ALA A 134 -24.47 -20.35 13.58
CA ALA A 134 -23.16 -20.62 13.00
C ALA A 134 -22.05 -20.20 13.95
N ARG A 135 -22.16 -19.07 14.65
CA ARG A 135 -21.19 -18.62 15.68
C ARG A 135 -21.19 -19.52 16.92
N GLU A 136 -22.36 -20.04 17.34
CA GLU A 136 -22.44 -21.04 18.41
C GLU A 136 -21.73 -22.33 18.00
N THR A 137 -21.92 -22.78 16.76
CA THR A 137 -21.25 -23.95 16.20
C THR A 137 -19.72 -23.74 16.15
N GLU A 138 -19.23 -22.54 15.86
CA GLU A 138 -17.80 -22.20 15.93
C GLU A 138 -17.26 -22.39 17.35
N THR A 139 -17.98 -21.91 18.35
CA THR A 139 -17.59 -22.07 19.75
C THR A 139 -17.52 -23.57 20.14
N ALA A 140 -18.44 -24.38 19.62
CA ALA A 140 -18.43 -25.83 19.84
C ALA A 140 -17.23 -26.52 19.15
N ILE A 141 -16.80 -26.04 17.98
CA ILE A 141 -15.57 -26.52 17.30
C ILE A 141 -14.36 -26.26 18.18
N GLU A 142 -14.23 -25.07 18.77
CA GLU A 142 -13.10 -24.73 19.64
C GLU A 142 -13.07 -25.66 20.87
N LYS A 143 -14.21 -25.82 21.55
CA LYS A 143 -14.32 -26.75 22.67
C LYS A 143 -13.92 -28.19 22.31
N PHE A 144 -14.29 -28.64 21.11
CA PHE A 144 -13.92 -29.96 20.62
C PHE A 144 -12.42 -30.07 20.37
N VAL A 145 -11.80 -29.08 19.72
CA VAL A 145 -10.36 -29.08 19.44
C VAL A 145 -9.55 -29.02 20.75
N ASP A 146 -9.96 -28.21 21.71
CA ASP A 146 -9.29 -28.09 23.02
C ASP A 146 -9.38 -29.43 23.80
N TYR A 147 -10.55 -30.10 23.74
CA TYR A 147 -10.72 -31.41 24.33
C TYR A 147 -9.74 -32.44 23.77
N ILE A 148 -9.59 -32.53 22.44
CA ILE A 148 -8.66 -33.50 21.82
C ILE A 148 -7.17 -33.11 22.02
N ARG A 149 -6.86 -31.85 22.28
CA ARG A 149 -5.51 -31.40 22.71
C ARG A 149 -5.18 -31.85 24.13
N GLY A 150 -6.21 -32.22 24.94
CA GLY A 150 -6.04 -32.57 26.34
C GLY A 150 -5.86 -31.34 27.25
N GLU A 151 -6.32 -30.18 26.81
CA GLU A 151 -6.43 -28.99 27.62
C GLU A 151 -7.66 -29.12 28.52
N ALA A 152 -7.52 -28.80 29.80
CA ALA A 152 -8.63 -28.96 30.76
C ALA A 152 -9.76 -27.96 30.41
N ILE A 153 -10.92 -28.49 30.02
CA ILE A 153 -12.12 -27.68 29.89
C ILE A 153 -12.55 -27.28 31.31
N ASP A 154 -12.25 -26.06 31.71
CA ASP A 154 -12.72 -25.52 32.99
C ASP A 154 -14.18 -25.05 32.81
N PRO A 155 -15.17 -25.73 33.46
CA PRO A 155 -16.58 -25.37 33.26
C PRO A 155 -16.97 -24.05 33.96
N LYS A 156 -16.00 -23.28 34.48
CA LYS A 156 -16.24 -22.05 35.22
C LYS A 156 -15.69 -20.78 34.57
N ASN A 157 -15.10 -20.85 33.39
CA ASN A 157 -14.54 -19.66 32.73
C ASN A 157 -15.49 -19.08 31.65
N ASP A 158 -16.77 -18.96 32.03
CA ASP A 158 -17.81 -18.28 31.23
C ASP A 158 -17.78 -16.75 31.41
N ASN A 159 -16.58 -16.19 31.73
CA ASN A 159 -16.40 -14.76 31.86
C ASN A 159 -16.12 -14.01 30.55
N SER A 160 -15.93 -14.73 29.44
CA SER A 160 -15.75 -14.10 28.11
C SER A 160 -17.08 -13.63 27.51
N SER A 161 -18.18 -14.33 27.77
CA SER A 161 -19.51 -13.91 27.33
C SER A 161 -19.98 -12.60 27.98
N ASN A 162 -19.74 -12.41 29.27
CA ASN A 162 -20.14 -11.18 29.98
C ASN A 162 -19.33 -9.92 29.60
N GLN A 163 -18.11 -10.06 29.06
CA GLN A 163 -17.33 -8.93 28.57
C GLN A 163 -17.69 -8.59 27.12
N LEU A 164 -18.00 -9.58 26.28
CA LEU A 164 -18.53 -9.39 24.93
C LEU A 164 -19.95 -8.78 24.97
N GLU A 165 -20.87 -9.33 25.79
CA GLU A 165 -22.21 -8.75 25.96
C GLU A 165 -22.16 -7.30 26.50
N SER A 166 -21.22 -6.99 27.38
CA SER A 166 -21.05 -5.61 27.86
C SER A 166 -20.48 -4.66 26.81
N ALA A 167 -19.60 -5.15 25.94
CA ALA A 167 -19.08 -4.39 24.80
C ALA A 167 -20.15 -4.24 23.70
N GLU A 168 -20.87 -5.30 23.35
CA GLU A 168 -21.99 -5.25 22.41
C GLU A 168 -23.14 -4.36 22.88
N ALA A 169 -23.50 -4.42 24.20
CA ALA A 169 -24.48 -3.51 24.79
C ALA A 169 -24.03 -2.04 24.76
N LEU A 170 -22.72 -1.79 24.89
CA LEU A 170 -22.14 -0.44 24.76
C LEU A 170 -22.18 0.02 23.29
N PHE A 171 -21.87 -0.85 22.33
CA PHE A 171 -21.99 -0.55 20.92
C PHE A 171 -23.45 -0.37 20.47
N LYS A 172 -24.39 -1.21 20.92
CA LYS A 172 -25.83 -1.01 20.71
C LYS A 172 -26.36 0.29 21.33
N SER A 173 -25.77 0.77 22.44
CA SER A 173 -26.16 2.04 23.05
C SER A 173 -25.66 3.27 22.30
N LEU A 174 -24.72 3.11 21.37
CA LEU A 174 -24.21 4.19 20.49
C LEU A 174 -25.14 4.47 19.31
N GLY A 175 -26.24 3.72 19.18
CA GLY A 175 -27.23 3.86 18.11
C GLY A 175 -26.72 3.36 16.76
N ASP A 176 -27.64 2.95 15.90
CA ASP A 176 -27.37 2.66 14.50
C ASP A 176 -26.79 3.91 13.84
N ILE A 177 -25.47 4.04 13.90
CA ILE A 177 -24.78 4.91 13.00
C ILE A 177 -24.80 4.13 11.69
N GLU A 178 -25.74 4.46 10.81
CA GLU A 178 -25.63 4.13 9.39
C GLU A 178 -24.27 4.66 8.92
N TYR A 179 -23.27 3.78 8.97
CA TYR A 179 -22.02 4.02 8.29
C TYR A 179 -22.25 3.82 6.79
N SER A 180 -22.99 4.74 6.17
CA SER A 180 -22.80 4.97 4.75
C SER A 180 -21.39 5.57 4.60
N ILE A 181 -20.38 4.71 4.56
CA ILE A 181 -19.02 5.13 4.20
C ILE A 181 -19.11 5.57 2.74
N THR A 182 -19.27 6.87 2.52
CA THR A 182 -19.18 7.41 1.18
C THR A 182 -17.72 7.29 0.75
N LEU A 183 -17.40 6.19 0.07
CA LEU A 183 -16.05 5.92 -0.44
C LEU A 183 -15.68 7.02 -1.44
N GLY A 184 -14.52 7.65 -1.25
CA GLY A 184 -13.96 8.57 -2.23
C GLY A 184 -13.69 7.85 -3.56
N ASP A 185 -13.75 8.57 -4.66
CA ASP A 185 -13.57 7.99 -6.01
C ASP A 185 -12.24 7.24 -6.15
N GLU A 186 -11.16 7.72 -5.53
CA GLU A 186 -9.85 7.06 -5.51
C GLU A 186 -9.89 5.66 -4.88
N ILE A 187 -10.71 5.47 -3.84
CA ILE A 187 -10.88 4.16 -3.16
C ILE A 187 -11.70 3.23 -4.04
N LYS A 188 -12.74 3.72 -4.70
CA LYS A 188 -13.57 2.91 -5.62
C LYS A 188 -12.79 2.38 -6.83
N GLU A 189 -11.79 3.14 -7.29
CA GLU A 189 -10.92 2.74 -8.40
C GLU A 189 -9.80 1.78 -7.97
N SER A 190 -9.69 1.43 -6.68
CA SER A 190 -8.64 0.56 -6.15
C SER A 190 -8.75 -0.86 -6.66
N ASP A 191 -7.58 -1.49 -6.85
CA ASP A 191 -7.42 -2.86 -7.30
C ASP A 191 -6.98 -3.74 -6.12
N ILE A 192 -7.88 -4.60 -5.63
CA ILE A 192 -7.64 -5.46 -4.47
C ILE A 192 -7.37 -6.88 -4.96
N LEU A 193 -6.27 -7.50 -4.48
CA LEU A 193 -5.98 -8.91 -4.74
C LEU A 193 -6.38 -9.74 -3.52
N ILE A 194 -7.29 -10.68 -3.72
CA ILE A 194 -7.71 -11.66 -2.72
C ILE A 194 -6.95 -12.97 -2.98
N VAL A 195 -6.25 -13.46 -1.96
CA VAL A 195 -5.46 -14.70 -2.03
C VAL A 195 -5.95 -15.66 -0.97
N ASP A 196 -6.71 -16.68 -1.38
CA ASP A 196 -7.28 -17.72 -0.51
C ASP A 196 -7.46 -18.98 -1.37
N ASP A 197 -7.12 -20.16 -0.87
CA ASP A 197 -7.23 -21.42 -1.61
C ASP A 197 -8.68 -21.91 -1.76
N ASN A 198 -9.56 -21.37 -0.95
CA ASN A 198 -10.98 -21.66 -1.00
C ASN A 198 -11.71 -20.69 -1.94
N ILE A 199 -12.22 -21.23 -3.05
CA ILE A 199 -12.95 -20.46 -4.06
C ILE A 199 -14.14 -19.72 -3.43
N THR A 200 -14.89 -20.37 -2.55
CA THR A 200 -16.05 -19.78 -1.88
C THR A 200 -15.66 -18.57 -1.02
N ASN A 201 -14.55 -18.65 -0.28
CA ASN A 201 -14.04 -17.50 0.48
C ASN A 201 -13.71 -16.32 -0.44
N CYS A 202 -13.04 -16.60 -1.58
CA CYS A 202 -12.73 -15.58 -2.57
C CYS A 202 -14.01 -14.92 -3.13
N GLU A 203 -15.03 -15.72 -3.47
CA GLU A 203 -16.31 -15.25 -4.01
C GLU A 203 -17.05 -14.36 -3.01
N VAL A 204 -17.17 -14.80 -1.76
CA VAL A 204 -17.80 -14.02 -0.68
C VAL A 204 -17.09 -12.70 -0.45
N LEU A 205 -15.74 -12.70 -0.35
CA LEU A 205 -14.95 -11.49 -0.17
C LEU A 205 -15.06 -10.55 -1.37
N GLN A 206 -14.94 -11.10 -2.58
CA GLN A 206 -15.07 -10.35 -3.82
C GLN A 206 -16.46 -9.70 -3.93
N ARG A 207 -17.52 -10.45 -3.67
CA ARG A 207 -18.90 -9.93 -3.74
C ARG A 207 -19.12 -8.81 -2.74
N ARG A 208 -18.74 -8.99 -1.47
CA ARG A 208 -18.85 -7.95 -0.44
C ARG A 208 -18.12 -6.65 -0.78
N LEU A 209 -16.90 -6.75 -1.30
CA LEU A 209 -16.12 -5.59 -1.69
C LEU A 209 -16.68 -4.93 -2.96
N SER A 210 -17.18 -5.73 -3.92
CA SER A 210 -17.79 -5.24 -5.15
C SER A 210 -19.11 -4.50 -4.92
N MET A 211 -19.91 -4.91 -3.93
CA MET A 211 -21.14 -4.20 -3.51
C MET A 211 -20.83 -2.76 -3.06
N GLN A 212 -19.64 -2.54 -2.51
CA GLN A 212 -19.15 -1.21 -2.14
C GLN A 212 -18.43 -0.47 -3.29
N GLY A 213 -18.45 -1.03 -4.49
CA GLY A 213 -17.83 -0.45 -5.69
C GLY A 213 -16.33 -0.68 -5.81
N LEU A 214 -15.74 -1.59 -5.02
CA LEU A 214 -14.32 -1.93 -5.06
C LEU A 214 -14.03 -3.00 -6.12
N SER A 215 -12.92 -2.87 -6.85
CA SER A 215 -12.50 -3.86 -7.85
C SER A 215 -11.59 -4.92 -7.25
N CYS A 216 -11.90 -6.20 -7.49
CA CYS A 216 -11.17 -7.31 -6.90
C CYS A 216 -10.69 -8.31 -7.95
N ARG A 217 -9.45 -8.78 -7.77
CA ARG A 217 -8.87 -9.94 -8.45
C ARG A 217 -8.65 -11.06 -7.45
N THR A 218 -8.66 -12.32 -7.90
CA THR A 218 -8.48 -13.49 -7.05
C THR A 218 -7.27 -14.31 -7.46
N ALA A 219 -6.61 -14.94 -6.50
CA ALA A 219 -5.59 -15.95 -6.70
C ALA A 219 -5.81 -17.09 -5.68
N TYR A 220 -5.71 -18.33 -6.13
CA TYR A 220 -6.03 -19.49 -5.30
C TYR A 220 -4.78 -20.22 -4.77
N ASP A 221 -3.62 -19.70 -5.05
CA ASP A 221 -2.32 -20.20 -4.59
C ASP A 221 -1.27 -19.08 -4.60
N GLY A 222 -0.16 -19.30 -3.89
CA GLY A 222 0.89 -18.31 -3.75
C GLY A 222 1.63 -17.98 -5.05
N ASN A 223 1.84 -18.97 -5.93
CA ASN A 223 2.52 -18.75 -7.22
C ASN A 223 1.68 -17.89 -8.16
N THR A 224 0.36 -18.14 -8.19
CA THR A 224 -0.58 -17.30 -8.94
C THR A 224 -0.60 -15.88 -8.35
N ALA A 225 -0.62 -15.74 -7.03
CA ALA A 225 -0.57 -14.43 -6.37
C ALA A 225 0.69 -13.64 -6.74
N ILE A 226 1.87 -14.28 -6.72
CA ILE A 226 3.12 -13.67 -7.17
C ILE A 226 2.99 -13.19 -8.62
N THR A 227 2.47 -14.03 -9.50
CA THR A 227 2.31 -13.71 -10.92
C THR A 227 1.38 -12.50 -11.11
N GLU A 228 0.28 -12.45 -10.39
CA GLU A 228 -0.69 -11.33 -10.46
C GLU A 228 -0.11 -10.02 -9.95
N VAL A 229 0.68 -10.05 -8.86
CA VAL A 229 1.39 -8.87 -8.34
C VAL A 229 2.42 -8.36 -9.36
N PHE A 230 3.17 -9.25 -10.02
CA PHE A 230 4.14 -8.85 -11.05
C PHE A 230 3.49 -8.30 -12.32
N LYS A 231 2.33 -8.81 -12.72
CA LYS A 231 1.58 -8.28 -13.88
C LYS A 231 1.11 -6.84 -13.63
N LYS A 232 0.53 -6.63 -12.48
CA LYS A 232 0.02 -5.34 -12.00
C LYS A 232 0.00 -5.35 -10.48
N THR A 233 0.80 -4.51 -9.87
CA THR A 233 0.82 -4.35 -8.41
C THR A 233 -0.54 -3.88 -7.92
N PRO A 234 -1.23 -4.61 -7.03
CA PRO A 234 -2.52 -4.20 -6.49
C PRO A 234 -2.38 -3.07 -5.47
N ASP A 235 -3.48 -2.42 -5.15
CA ASP A 235 -3.51 -1.38 -4.12
C ASP A 235 -3.56 -1.96 -2.71
N LEU A 236 -4.08 -3.19 -2.57
CA LEU A 236 -4.15 -3.93 -1.32
C LEU A 236 -4.21 -5.43 -1.59
N ILE A 237 -3.63 -6.23 -0.70
CA ILE A 237 -3.76 -7.70 -0.72
C ILE A 237 -4.49 -8.16 0.55
N LEU A 238 -5.55 -8.97 0.36
CA LEU A 238 -6.10 -9.83 1.40
C LEU A 238 -5.43 -11.19 1.25
N LEU A 239 -4.69 -11.66 2.25
CA LEU A 239 -3.84 -12.84 2.13
C LEU A 239 -4.15 -13.86 3.21
N ASP A 240 -4.60 -15.05 2.80
CA ASP A 240 -4.71 -16.18 3.72
C ASP A 240 -3.32 -16.64 4.19
N VAL A 241 -3.25 -17.06 5.43
CA VAL A 241 -2.05 -17.65 6.02
C VAL A 241 -1.81 -19.07 5.47
N ILE A 242 -2.88 -19.85 5.25
CA ILE A 242 -2.79 -21.24 4.80
C ILE A 242 -3.09 -21.28 3.31
N LEU A 243 -2.06 -21.61 2.51
CA LEU A 243 -2.17 -21.80 1.06
C LEU A 243 -1.56 -23.15 0.69
N PRO A 244 -1.96 -23.77 -0.44
CA PRO A 244 -1.59 -25.16 -0.78
C PRO A 244 -0.13 -25.34 -1.19
N ASP A 245 0.54 -24.28 -1.66
CA ASP A 245 1.89 -24.32 -2.24
C ASP A 245 2.93 -23.59 -1.40
N ILE A 246 2.61 -22.38 -0.93
CA ILE A 246 3.50 -21.51 -0.14
C ILE A 246 2.72 -20.98 1.06
N ASN A 247 3.28 -21.07 2.26
CA ASN A 247 2.67 -20.44 3.44
C ASN A 247 2.53 -18.93 3.25
N GLY A 248 1.35 -18.37 3.58
CA GLY A 248 1.06 -16.94 3.41
C GLY A 248 2.06 -16.01 4.11
N LEU A 249 2.66 -16.43 5.22
CA LEU A 249 3.72 -15.65 5.88
C LEU A 249 5.03 -15.61 5.07
N GLU A 250 5.36 -16.68 4.35
CA GLU A 250 6.51 -16.71 3.44
C GLU A 250 6.23 -15.88 2.19
N LEU A 251 5.00 -15.93 1.70
CA LEU A 251 4.55 -15.09 0.60
C LEU A 251 4.60 -13.60 0.97
N LEU A 252 4.14 -13.23 2.17
CA LEU A 252 4.30 -11.87 2.70
C LEU A 252 5.77 -11.43 2.73
N LYS A 253 6.69 -12.27 3.24
CA LYS A 253 8.13 -11.99 3.22
C LYS A 253 8.67 -11.78 1.80
N THR A 254 8.14 -12.53 0.84
CA THR A 254 8.53 -12.40 -0.57
C THR A 254 8.11 -11.05 -1.13
N PHE A 255 6.87 -10.63 -0.88
CA PHE A 255 6.41 -9.29 -1.27
C PHE A 255 7.21 -8.17 -0.60
N ARG A 256 7.62 -8.35 0.66
CA ARG A 256 8.40 -7.34 1.43
C ARG A 256 9.85 -7.16 0.94
N LYS A 257 10.36 -8.03 0.07
CA LYS A 257 11.67 -7.81 -0.57
C LYS A 257 11.64 -6.69 -1.61
N GLU A 258 10.51 -6.49 -2.29
CA GLU A 258 10.35 -5.51 -3.37
C GLU A 258 9.41 -4.34 -2.97
N HIS A 259 8.43 -4.62 -2.12
CA HIS A 259 7.42 -3.65 -1.70
C HIS A 259 7.42 -3.50 -0.18
N ASN A 260 7.56 -2.29 0.31
CA ASN A 260 7.36 -2.01 1.74
C ASN A 260 5.85 -2.03 2.11
N SER A 261 5.56 -2.03 3.42
CA SER A 261 4.17 -2.07 3.92
C SER A 261 3.34 -0.82 3.55
N GLU A 262 3.99 0.26 3.16
CA GLU A 262 3.33 1.51 2.77
C GLU A 262 2.91 1.51 1.31
N SER A 263 3.75 0.94 0.42
CA SER A 263 3.47 0.89 -1.02
C SER A 263 2.54 -0.26 -1.40
N LEU A 264 2.58 -1.38 -0.65
CA LEU A 264 1.73 -2.54 -0.84
C LEU A 264 1.20 -3.01 0.52
N PRO A 265 0.07 -2.46 1.00
CA PRO A 265 -0.58 -2.94 2.20
C PRO A 265 -1.07 -4.39 2.02
N VAL A 266 -0.82 -5.22 3.03
CA VAL A 266 -1.28 -6.61 3.10
C VAL A 266 -2.02 -6.80 4.40
N ILE A 267 -3.29 -7.22 4.32
CA ILE A 267 -4.09 -7.66 5.45
C ILE A 267 -4.07 -9.18 5.47
N MET A 268 -3.57 -9.76 6.56
CA MET A 268 -3.57 -11.21 6.72
C MET A 268 -4.95 -11.68 7.13
N VAL A 269 -5.45 -12.72 6.49
CA VAL A 269 -6.72 -13.37 6.82
C VAL A 269 -6.42 -14.75 7.40
N SER A 270 -6.94 -15.10 8.58
CA SER A 270 -6.59 -16.38 9.19
C SER A 270 -7.60 -16.84 10.25
N ALA A 271 -7.64 -18.16 10.45
CA ALA A 271 -8.37 -18.79 11.55
C ALA A 271 -7.67 -18.69 12.92
N PHE A 272 -6.42 -18.21 12.97
CA PHE A 272 -5.69 -18.05 14.23
C PHE A 272 -6.13 -16.76 14.94
N ASN A 273 -6.53 -16.87 16.20
CA ASN A 273 -6.96 -15.72 17.02
C ASN A 273 -5.99 -15.46 18.19
N ASP A 274 -4.86 -16.18 18.26
CA ASP A 274 -3.90 -15.98 19.33
C ASP A 274 -3.01 -14.75 19.09
N VAL A 275 -2.69 -14.04 20.16
CA VAL A 275 -1.92 -12.79 20.13
C VAL A 275 -0.53 -12.97 19.52
N ASP A 276 0.08 -14.15 19.71
CA ASP A 276 1.44 -14.44 19.22
C ASP A 276 1.46 -14.55 17.69
N SER A 277 0.46 -15.21 17.10
CA SER A 277 0.32 -15.32 15.64
C SER A 277 0.04 -13.98 14.99
N ILE A 278 -0.86 -13.18 15.57
CA ILE A 278 -1.15 -11.80 15.11
C ILE A 278 0.13 -10.96 15.17
N SER A 279 0.83 -11.01 16.31
CA SER A 279 2.07 -10.25 16.50
C SER A 279 3.14 -10.60 15.47
N LYS A 280 3.29 -11.89 15.12
CA LYS A 280 4.20 -12.34 14.06
C LYS A 280 3.84 -11.78 12.69
N CYS A 281 2.55 -11.78 12.32
CA CYS A 281 2.10 -11.20 11.06
C CYS A 281 2.50 -9.72 10.94
N ILE A 282 2.22 -8.94 12.00
CA ILE A 282 2.55 -7.50 12.03
C ILE A 282 4.06 -7.27 11.99
N GLN A 283 4.85 -8.06 12.76
CA GLN A 283 6.32 -7.96 12.75
C GLN A 283 6.94 -8.30 11.38
N LEU A 284 6.31 -9.19 10.61
CA LEU A 284 6.71 -9.53 9.25
C LEU A 284 6.30 -8.47 8.23
N GLY A 285 5.59 -7.43 8.66
CA GLY A 285 5.21 -6.30 7.83
C GLY A 285 3.80 -6.38 7.26
N ALA A 286 2.91 -7.22 7.82
CA ALA A 286 1.49 -7.09 7.53
C ALA A 286 0.97 -5.73 8.01
N GLN A 287 0.05 -5.15 7.26
CA GLN A 287 -0.59 -3.89 7.61
C GLN A 287 -1.61 -4.09 8.73
N ASP A 288 -2.35 -5.18 8.66
CA ASP A 288 -3.38 -5.55 9.61
C ASP A 288 -3.66 -7.06 9.54
N TYR A 289 -4.58 -7.50 10.36
CA TYR A 289 -5.01 -8.89 10.49
C TYR A 289 -6.56 -8.95 10.56
N LEU A 290 -7.14 -9.96 9.93
CA LEU A 290 -8.59 -10.20 9.90
C LEU A 290 -8.86 -11.66 10.30
N PRO A 291 -9.55 -11.92 11.42
CA PRO A 291 -9.88 -13.28 11.85
C PRO A 291 -10.99 -13.88 10.99
N LYS A 292 -10.93 -15.19 10.76
CA LYS A 292 -12.03 -15.99 10.22
C LYS A 292 -12.89 -16.52 11.41
N PRO A 293 -14.24 -16.47 11.36
CA PRO A 293 -15.09 -16.03 10.25
C PRO A 293 -15.04 -14.54 10.02
N ILE A 294 -15.12 -14.12 8.75
CA ILE A 294 -14.91 -12.73 8.36
C ILE A 294 -16.21 -11.96 8.54
N ASN A 295 -16.20 -10.99 9.46
CA ASN A 295 -17.28 -10.02 9.59
C ASN A 295 -17.17 -8.96 8.48
N GLY A 296 -18.24 -8.73 7.71
CA GLY A 296 -18.27 -7.81 6.56
C GLY A 296 -17.96 -6.37 6.93
N THR A 297 -18.51 -5.87 8.04
CA THR A 297 -18.28 -4.51 8.52
C THR A 297 -16.81 -4.29 8.92
N ILE A 298 -16.19 -5.28 9.61
CA ILE A 298 -14.78 -5.21 10.00
C ILE A 298 -13.88 -5.31 8.76
N LEU A 299 -14.21 -6.17 7.80
CA LEU A 299 -13.51 -6.29 6.53
C LEU A 299 -13.46 -4.93 5.82
N LEU A 300 -14.62 -4.33 5.59
CA LEU A 300 -14.73 -3.05 4.89
C LEU A 300 -13.96 -1.95 5.64
N ALA A 301 -14.14 -1.82 6.95
CA ALA A 301 -13.45 -0.83 7.75
C ALA A 301 -11.92 -0.96 7.66
N LYS A 302 -11.38 -2.19 7.71
CA LYS A 302 -9.93 -2.43 7.61
C LYS A 302 -9.39 -2.19 6.20
N VAL A 303 -10.13 -2.61 5.16
CA VAL A 303 -9.77 -2.37 3.75
C VAL A 303 -9.74 -0.87 3.46
N VAL A 304 -10.79 -0.14 3.81
CA VAL A 304 -10.88 1.31 3.60
C VAL A 304 -9.76 2.03 4.35
N ALA A 305 -9.55 1.72 5.63
CA ALA A 305 -8.48 2.33 6.44
C ALA A 305 -7.07 2.06 5.86
N ALA A 306 -6.84 0.88 5.30
CA ALA A 306 -5.55 0.53 4.68
C ALA A 306 -5.33 1.29 3.36
N LEU A 307 -6.36 1.39 2.51
CA LEU A 307 -6.34 2.13 1.25
C LEU A 307 -6.19 3.64 1.48
N GLU A 308 -6.99 4.22 2.39
CA GLU A 308 -6.86 5.64 2.77
C GLU A 308 -5.44 5.97 3.22
N ARG A 309 -4.85 5.14 4.10
CA ARG A 309 -3.49 5.35 4.59
C ARG A 309 -2.46 5.30 3.46
N LYS A 310 -2.60 4.39 2.48
CA LYS A 310 -1.76 4.33 1.29
C LYS A 310 -1.86 5.61 0.47
N PHE A 311 -3.06 6.02 0.08
CA PHE A 311 -3.28 7.19 -0.78
C PHE A 311 -2.89 8.50 -0.09
N TRP A 312 -3.15 8.63 1.22
CA TRP A 312 -2.67 9.79 1.99
C TRP A 312 -1.15 9.92 1.95
N ARG A 313 -0.42 8.81 2.08
CA ARG A 313 1.05 8.81 2.02
C ARG A 313 1.59 9.09 0.62
N GLU A 314 0.96 8.55 -0.41
CA GLU A 314 1.33 8.85 -1.80
C GLU A 314 1.15 10.34 -2.09
N ARG A 315 0.02 10.90 -1.69
CA ARG A 315 -0.25 12.34 -1.82
C ARG A 315 0.72 13.20 -1.00
N GLU A 316 1.06 12.79 0.21
CA GLU A 316 2.07 13.46 1.02
C GLU A 316 3.44 13.49 0.32
N LYS A 317 3.89 12.34 -0.22
CA LYS A 317 5.15 12.26 -0.99
C LYS A 317 5.13 13.16 -2.22
N GLU A 318 4.03 13.19 -2.95
CA GLU A 318 3.87 14.10 -4.10
C GLU A 318 3.93 15.57 -3.69
N LEU A 319 3.25 15.95 -2.61
CA LEU A 319 3.28 17.32 -2.11
C LEU A 319 4.66 17.71 -1.63
N VAL A 320 5.36 16.86 -0.88
CA VAL A 320 6.73 17.08 -0.43
C VAL A 320 7.67 17.26 -1.64
N ASN A 321 7.53 16.40 -2.65
CA ASN A 321 8.32 16.52 -3.88
C ASN A 321 8.01 17.82 -4.64
N LYS A 322 6.75 18.19 -4.78
CA LYS A 322 6.35 19.47 -5.39
C LYS A 322 6.94 20.66 -4.63
N LEU A 323 6.85 20.64 -3.29
CA LEU A 323 7.43 21.68 -2.44
C LEU A 323 8.96 21.73 -2.57
N HIS A 324 9.62 20.57 -2.65
CA HIS A 324 11.06 20.50 -2.86
C HIS A 324 11.46 21.12 -4.20
N ILE A 325 10.79 20.76 -5.29
CA ILE A 325 11.02 21.35 -6.61
C ILE A 325 10.80 22.86 -6.57
N GLN A 326 9.68 23.35 -6.02
CA GLN A 326 9.40 24.79 -5.90
C GLN A 326 10.44 25.54 -5.06
N ALA A 327 10.94 24.91 -4.00
CA ALA A 327 11.94 25.51 -3.13
C ALA A 327 13.34 25.50 -3.76
N THR A 328 13.65 24.61 -4.69
CA THR A 328 15.01 24.39 -5.20
C THR A 328 15.21 24.84 -6.64
N THR A 329 14.15 24.95 -7.42
CA THR A 329 14.25 25.30 -8.85
C THR A 329 13.62 26.66 -9.18
N ASP A 330 14.06 27.25 -10.27
CA ASP A 330 13.40 28.39 -10.92
C ASP A 330 12.15 27.91 -11.66
N GLN A 331 11.00 28.51 -11.37
CA GLN A 331 9.70 28.03 -11.89
C GLN A 331 9.56 28.11 -13.41
N LEU A 332 10.27 29.03 -14.06
CA LEU A 332 10.22 29.18 -15.52
C LEU A 332 11.12 28.17 -16.21
N THR A 333 12.35 28.03 -15.74
CA THR A 333 13.41 27.31 -16.45
C THR A 333 13.64 25.89 -15.96
N GLY A 334 13.19 25.54 -14.74
CA GLY A 334 13.32 24.22 -14.13
C GLY A 334 14.73 23.87 -13.61
N ILE A 335 15.75 24.70 -13.85
CA ILE A 335 17.08 24.53 -13.25
C ILE A 335 17.11 25.11 -11.84
N TYR A 336 18.22 24.96 -11.11
CA TYR A 336 18.32 25.50 -9.75
C TYR A 336 18.03 27.00 -9.69
N ASN A 337 17.33 27.40 -8.62
CA ASN A 337 17.05 28.81 -8.38
C ASN A 337 18.26 29.52 -7.72
N ARG A 338 18.16 30.83 -7.62
CA ARG A 338 19.23 31.71 -7.04
C ARG A 338 19.72 31.19 -5.68
N ARG A 339 18.80 30.82 -4.79
CA ARG A 339 19.14 30.36 -3.45
C ARG A 339 20.02 29.12 -3.47
N VAL A 340 19.58 28.09 -4.16
CA VAL A 340 20.28 26.79 -4.21
C VAL A 340 21.66 26.92 -4.87
N ILE A 341 21.79 27.67 -5.98
CA ILE A 341 23.08 27.79 -6.65
C ILE A 341 24.10 28.54 -5.84
N PHE A 342 23.70 29.55 -5.04
CA PHE A 342 24.61 30.25 -4.13
C PHE A 342 24.96 29.41 -2.90
N GLU A 343 24.01 28.69 -2.30
CA GLU A 343 24.29 27.70 -1.24
C GLU A 343 25.32 26.65 -1.71
N ALA A 344 25.17 26.15 -2.90
CA ALA A 344 26.11 25.19 -3.50
C ALA A 344 27.49 25.83 -3.79
N LEU A 345 27.53 27.09 -4.15
CA LEU A 345 28.79 27.81 -4.35
C LEU A 345 29.54 28.00 -3.02
N ASP A 346 28.83 28.35 -1.95
CA ASP A 346 29.42 28.47 -0.61
C ASP A 346 29.99 27.13 -0.16
N GLU A 347 29.22 26.03 -0.34
CA GLU A 347 29.66 24.65 -0.02
C GLU A 347 30.90 24.25 -0.85
N ALA A 348 30.91 24.54 -2.15
CA ALA A 348 32.03 24.22 -3.02
C ALA A 348 33.27 24.96 -2.60
N MET A 349 33.14 26.26 -2.19
CA MET A 349 34.24 27.07 -1.70
C MET A 349 34.81 26.55 -0.37
N ASP A 350 33.96 26.16 0.56
CA ASP A 350 34.38 25.59 1.83
C ASP A 350 35.08 24.23 1.65
N ASN A 351 34.57 23.39 0.75
CA ASN A 351 35.18 22.10 0.42
C ASN A 351 36.55 22.24 -0.27
N SER A 352 36.73 23.25 -1.10
CA SER A 352 38.03 23.53 -1.76
C SER A 352 39.14 23.92 -0.78
N LYS A 353 38.79 24.49 0.39
CA LYS A 353 39.74 24.87 1.46
C LYS A 353 40.13 23.71 2.38
N GLN A 354 39.30 22.69 2.47
CA GLN A 354 39.56 21.50 3.27
C GLN A 354 40.38 20.53 2.43
N ALA A 355 41.50 20.08 2.90
CA ALA A 355 42.62 19.25 2.39
C ALA A 355 42.36 18.17 1.28
N ASN A 356 41.37 18.28 0.44
CA ASN A 356 41.12 17.42 -0.71
C ASN A 356 40.94 18.18 -2.04
N ASP A 357 41.47 19.36 -2.15
CA ASP A 357 41.74 20.16 -3.37
C ASP A 357 40.94 19.74 -4.64
N ARG A 358 39.63 19.87 -4.61
CA ARG A 358 38.89 19.96 -5.85
C ARG A 358 38.75 21.41 -6.23
N GLU A 359 39.69 21.87 -7.07
CA GLU A 359 39.51 23.14 -7.76
C GLU A 359 38.22 23.12 -8.57
N PHE A 360 37.52 24.23 -8.59
CA PHE A 360 36.34 24.41 -9.40
C PHE A 360 36.35 25.77 -10.11
N THR A 361 35.56 25.85 -11.14
CA THR A 361 35.37 27.04 -11.96
C THR A 361 33.92 27.49 -11.82
N THR A 362 33.73 28.80 -11.64
CA THR A 362 32.43 29.47 -11.67
C THR A 362 32.27 30.24 -12.96
N ILE A 363 31.13 30.11 -13.63
CA ILE A 363 30.81 30.88 -14.83
C ILE A 363 29.51 31.64 -14.60
N MET A 364 29.56 32.96 -14.73
CA MET A 364 28.35 33.78 -14.77
C MET A 364 28.00 34.07 -16.23
N PHE A 365 26.77 33.79 -16.61
CA PHE A 365 26.24 33.98 -17.96
C PHE A 365 25.18 35.06 -17.98
N ASP A 366 25.07 35.73 -19.14
CA ASP A 366 24.00 36.67 -19.43
C ASP A 366 23.63 36.57 -20.91
N ILE A 367 22.35 36.51 -21.23
CA ILE A 367 21.86 36.44 -22.60
C ILE A 367 21.98 37.82 -23.25
N ASP A 368 22.79 37.91 -24.28
CA ASP A 368 23.03 39.17 -24.96
C ASP A 368 21.76 39.74 -25.60
N PHE A 369 21.55 41.03 -25.41
CA PHE A 369 20.40 41.77 -25.97
C PHE A 369 19.03 41.22 -25.60
N PHE A 370 18.86 40.52 -24.46
CA PHE A 370 17.63 39.91 -24.04
C PHE A 370 16.45 40.89 -23.99
N LYS A 371 16.65 42.13 -23.63
CA LYS A 371 15.65 43.18 -23.71
C LYS A 371 15.08 43.34 -25.12
N GLN A 372 15.94 43.27 -26.15
CA GLN A 372 15.47 43.36 -27.56
C GLN A 372 14.63 42.17 -27.95
N VAL A 373 14.92 40.97 -27.41
CA VAL A 373 14.07 39.78 -27.60
C VAL A 373 12.68 40.05 -27.03
N ASN A 374 12.57 40.54 -25.80
CA ASN A 374 11.29 40.92 -25.20
C ASN A 374 10.57 42.02 -25.99
N ASP A 375 11.29 43.05 -26.45
CA ASP A 375 10.72 44.16 -27.21
C ASP A 375 10.18 43.68 -28.59
N ASN A 376 10.82 42.68 -29.22
CA ASN A 376 10.46 42.18 -30.56
C ASN A 376 9.42 41.06 -30.53
N TYR A 377 9.46 40.15 -29.53
CA TYR A 377 8.67 38.91 -29.48
C TYR A 377 7.78 38.83 -28.24
N GLY A 378 7.72 39.90 -27.44
CA GLY A 378 6.97 39.94 -26.17
C GLY A 378 7.63 39.07 -25.09
N HIS A 379 7.07 39.13 -23.88
CA HIS A 379 7.56 38.37 -22.73
C HIS A 379 7.51 36.85 -22.97
N ALA A 380 6.50 36.35 -23.70
CA ALA A 380 6.39 34.93 -24.01
C ALA A 380 7.54 34.44 -24.91
N GLY A 381 7.97 35.26 -25.87
CA GLY A 381 9.17 34.98 -26.69
C GLY A 381 10.44 34.99 -25.86
N GLY A 382 10.58 35.94 -24.92
CA GLY A 382 11.66 35.98 -23.96
C GLY A 382 11.68 34.74 -23.03
N ASP A 383 10.53 34.34 -22.53
CA ASP A 383 10.40 33.13 -21.70
C ASP A 383 10.81 31.86 -22.47
N ALA A 384 10.43 31.75 -23.76
CA ALA A 384 10.85 30.65 -24.62
C ALA A 384 12.39 30.60 -24.78
N VAL A 385 13.02 31.76 -24.94
CA VAL A 385 14.50 31.88 -25.00
C VAL A 385 15.15 31.46 -23.69
N LEU A 386 14.63 31.92 -22.54
CA LEU A 386 15.14 31.54 -21.22
C LEU A 386 15.04 30.03 -20.96
N ILE A 387 13.91 29.42 -21.30
CA ILE A 387 13.69 27.98 -21.18
C ILE A 387 14.69 27.20 -22.05
N SER A 388 14.82 27.59 -23.33
CA SER A 388 15.71 26.91 -24.27
C SER A 388 17.19 27.06 -23.84
N PHE A 389 17.60 28.24 -23.38
CA PHE A 389 18.95 28.50 -22.88
C PHE A 389 19.26 27.66 -21.64
N ALA A 390 18.32 27.59 -20.68
CA ALA A 390 18.47 26.77 -19.49
C ALA A 390 18.57 25.27 -19.81
N GLN A 391 17.75 24.77 -20.74
CA GLN A 391 17.82 23.38 -21.23
C GLN A 391 19.15 23.06 -21.90
N LEU A 392 19.68 23.98 -22.71
CA LEU A 392 20.99 23.83 -23.31
C LEU A 392 22.07 23.74 -22.21
N LEU A 393 22.08 24.68 -21.24
CA LEU A 393 23.03 24.65 -20.15
C LEU A 393 22.91 23.36 -19.31
N GLN A 394 21.69 22.90 -19.00
CA GLN A 394 21.46 21.67 -18.24
C GLN A 394 21.94 20.42 -18.98
N THR A 395 21.87 20.42 -20.32
CA THR A 395 22.37 19.32 -21.15
C THR A 395 23.89 19.26 -21.18
N GLU A 396 24.55 20.43 -21.22
CA GLU A 396 26.01 20.53 -21.28
C GLU A 396 26.69 20.44 -19.90
N ILE A 397 25.95 20.81 -18.84
CA ILE A 397 26.42 20.85 -17.48
C ILE A 397 25.72 19.75 -16.68
N SER A 398 26.32 18.56 -16.68
CA SER A 398 25.78 17.38 -15.95
C SER A 398 26.54 17.14 -14.65
N SER A 399 25.91 16.42 -13.74
CA SER A 399 26.51 16.01 -12.44
C SER A 399 27.95 15.50 -12.60
N PRO A 400 28.89 15.90 -11.74
CA PRO A 400 28.69 16.65 -10.48
C PRO A 400 28.60 18.16 -10.66
N ASN A 401 28.68 18.69 -11.86
CA ASN A 401 28.54 20.10 -12.16
C ASN A 401 27.07 20.54 -12.06
N ILE A 402 26.83 21.79 -11.73
CA ILE A 402 25.49 22.32 -11.55
C ILE A 402 25.32 23.68 -12.19
N VAL A 403 24.10 24.04 -12.55
CA VAL A 403 23.73 25.34 -13.12
C VAL A 403 22.41 25.83 -12.51
N GLY A 404 22.32 27.13 -12.26
CA GLY A 404 21.12 27.78 -11.75
C GLY A 404 20.87 29.12 -12.39
N ARG A 405 19.60 29.58 -12.33
CA ARG A 405 19.22 30.94 -12.74
C ARG A 405 19.26 31.88 -11.54
N ILE A 406 20.00 32.99 -11.69
CA ILE A 406 20.13 33.97 -10.63
C ILE A 406 18.96 34.97 -10.65
N GLY A 407 18.50 35.35 -11.84
CA GLY A 407 17.39 36.26 -12.05
C GLY A 407 17.47 36.93 -13.43
N GLY A 408 16.33 37.40 -13.95
CA GLY A 408 16.29 37.98 -15.29
C GLY A 408 16.83 37.04 -16.36
N GLU A 409 17.87 37.48 -17.06
CA GLU A 409 18.63 36.76 -18.10
C GLU A 409 19.96 36.18 -17.60
N GLU A 410 20.22 36.19 -16.28
CA GLU A 410 21.49 35.79 -15.68
C GLU A 410 21.46 34.36 -15.12
N PHE A 411 22.53 33.59 -15.41
CA PHE A 411 22.72 32.21 -14.96
C PHE A 411 24.13 32.06 -14.32
N LEU A 412 24.23 31.09 -13.41
CA LEU A 412 25.51 30.75 -12.75
C LEU A 412 25.73 29.23 -12.87
N ALA A 413 26.96 28.85 -13.24
CA ALA A 413 27.38 27.46 -13.20
C ALA A 413 28.56 27.25 -12.27
N ILE A 414 28.62 26.06 -11.65
CA ILE A 414 29.73 25.58 -10.85
C ILE A 414 30.23 24.29 -11.52
N LEU A 415 31.48 24.31 -11.98
CA LEU A 415 32.08 23.26 -12.77
C LEU A 415 33.38 22.79 -12.10
N TYR A 416 33.48 21.52 -11.81
CA TYR A 416 34.71 20.92 -11.28
C TYR A 416 35.72 20.67 -12.42
N LEU A 417 36.19 21.77 -13.00
CA LEU A 417 37.14 21.85 -14.11
C LEU A 417 38.32 22.70 -13.74
N ASP A 418 39.52 22.30 -14.16
CA ASP A 418 40.68 23.14 -14.11
C ASP A 418 40.62 24.25 -15.19
N PRO A 419 41.53 25.26 -15.17
CA PRO A 419 41.49 26.39 -16.10
C PRO A 419 41.55 25.97 -17.59
N ASP A 420 42.35 24.98 -17.96
CA ASP A 420 42.47 24.52 -19.33
C ASP A 420 41.21 23.80 -19.80
N GLN A 421 40.63 22.93 -18.96
CA GLN A 421 39.38 22.27 -19.20
C GLN A 421 38.22 23.27 -19.30
N ALA A 422 38.18 24.27 -18.43
CA ALA A 422 37.18 25.34 -18.45
C ALA A 422 37.22 26.12 -19.75
N LYS A 423 38.43 26.43 -20.26
CA LYS A 423 38.60 27.10 -21.54
C LYS A 423 38.08 26.29 -22.71
N GLU A 424 38.39 24.97 -22.74
CA GLU A 424 37.86 24.05 -23.76
C GLU A 424 36.34 23.97 -23.69
N PHE A 425 35.78 23.85 -22.49
CA PHE A 425 34.36 23.86 -22.25
C PHE A 425 33.67 25.11 -22.77
N CYS A 426 34.20 26.31 -22.41
CA CYS A 426 33.68 27.58 -22.86
C CYS A 426 33.72 27.70 -24.39
N THR A 427 34.81 27.20 -25.05
CA THR A 427 34.96 27.21 -26.50
C THR A 427 33.89 26.36 -27.18
N LYS A 428 33.56 25.20 -26.63
CA LYS A 428 32.51 24.32 -27.14
C LYS A 428 31.13 24.90 -26.90
N LEU A 429 30.91 25.40 -25.68
CA LEU A 429 29.60 25.90 -25.23
C LEU A 429 29.15 27.09 -26.08
N ILE A 430 30.04 28.04 -26.37
CA ILE A 430 29.67 29.22 -27.16
C ILE A 430 29.18 28.85 -28.56
N LYS A 431 29.78 27.84 -29.21
CA LYS A 431 29.33 27.35 -30.48
C LYS A 431 27.92 26.74 -30.37
N LYS A 432 27.68 25.97 -29.34
CA LYS A 432 26.36 25.37 -29.10
C LYS A 432 25.28 26.40 -28.80
N ILE A 433 25.63 27.48 -28.08
CA ILE A 433 24.72 28.61 -27.85
C ILE A 433 24.39 29.29 -29.20
N ASN A 434 25.38 29.56 -30.04
CA ASN A 434 25.19 30.21 -31.34
C ASN A 434 24.40 29.32 -32.34
N ASP A 435 24.53 28.01 -32.23
CA ASP A 435 23.81 27.04 -33.05
C ASP A 435 22.39 26.77 -32.53
N ASN A 436 22.07 27.18 -31.31
CA ASN A 436 20.77 26.97 -30.72
C ASN A 436 19.73 27.93 -31.30
N ILE A 437 18.71 27.36 -31.95
CA ILE A 437 17.60 28.08 -32.55
C ILE A 437 16.34 27.83 -31.74
N VAL A 438 15.74 28.92 -31.27
CA VAL A 438 14.48 28.85 -30.51
C VAL A 438 13.32 29.13 -31.47
N ASN A 439 12.52 28.13 -31.80
CA ASN A 439 11.31 28.35 -32.61
C ASN A 439 10.18 28.82 -31.69
N PHE A 440 9.71 30.03 -31.92
CA PHE A 440 8.59 30.64 -31.23
C PHE A 440 7.54 31.11 -32.24
N GLU A 441 6.34 30.51 -32.22
CA GLU A 441 5.22 30.80 -33.11
C GLU A 441 5.62 30.80 -34.62
N GLY A 442 6.47 29.86 -35.01
CA GLY A 442 6.95 29.73 -36.39
C GLY A 442 8.08 30.70 -36.77
N THR A 443 8.58 31.49 -35.82
CA THR A 443 9.70 32.41 -35.99
C THR A 443 10.95 31.85 -35.29
N ASP A 444 12.06 31.81 -35.97
CA ASP A 444 13.34 31.36 -35.42
C ASP A 444 14.06 32.52 -34.72
N ILE A 445 14.23 32.42 -33.41
CA ILE A 445 14.96 33.39 -32.57
C ILE A 445 16.37 32.84 -32.33
N LYS A 446 17.36 33.61 -32.60
CA LYS A 446 18.77 33.33 -32.29
C LYS A 446 19.26 34.32 -31.27
N VAL A 447 19.93 33.81 -30.24
CA VAL A 447 20.55 34.63 -29.20
C VAL A 447 22.04 34.23 -29.05
N SER A 448 22.84 35.15 -28.60
CA SER A 448 24.19 34.87 -28.07
C SER A 448 24.21 35.07 -26.53
N SER A 449 25.27 34.63 -25.93
CA SER A 449 25.51 34.88 -24.51
C SER A 449 26.93 35.34 -24.27
N SER A 450 27.08 36.24 -23.30
CA SER A 450 28.36 36.60 -22.74
C SER A 450 28.57 35.90 -21.40
N GLY A 451 29.80 35.58 -21.03
CA GLY A 451 30.12 34.97 -19.76
C GLY A 451 31.40 35.46 -19.12
N GLY A 452 31.42 35.47 -17.80
CA GLY A 452 32.62 35.72 -17.00
C GLY A 452 32.97 34.45 -16.20
N VAL A 453 34.22 34.04 -16.31
CA VAL A 453 34.77 32.83 -15.70
C VAL A 453 35.72 33.19 -14.58
N ALA A 454 35.52 32.60 -13.38
CA ALA A 454 36.40 32.77 -12.23
C ALA A 454 36.75 31.40 -11.62
N PHE A 455 37.97 31.29 -11.11
CA PHE A 455 38.51 30.06 -10.55
C PHE A 455 38.56 30.11 -9.03
N SER A 456 38.24 29.02 -8.36
CA SER A 456 38.20 28.90 -6.89
C SER A 456 39.55 29.31 -6.25
N THR A 457 40.66 29.14 -6.95
CA THR A 457 42.01 29.52 -6.50
C THR A 457 42.30 31.02 -6.51
N GLU A 458 41.42 31.83 -7.08
CA GLU A 458 41.64 33.27 -7.24
C GLU A 458 41.14 34.11 -6.06
N THR A 459 40.28 33.54 -5.21
CA THR A 459 39.63 34.29 -4.11
C THR A 459 39.44 33.42 -2.87
N GLU A 460 39.23 34.06 -1.73
CA GLU A 460 39.02 33.40 -0.45
C GLU A 460 37.52 33.14 -0.15
N THR A 461 36.61 33.86 -0.80
CA THR A 461 35.17 33.76 -0.53
C THR A 461 34.35 33.56 -1.81
N SER A 462 33.20 32.89 -1.70
CA SER A 462 32.23 32.74 -2.78
C SER A 462 31.75 34.11 -3.31
N ALA A 463 31.58 35.09 -2.42
CA ALA A 463 31.19 36.45 -2.79
C ALA A 463 32.25 37.15 -3.66
N ASP A 464 33.54 37.07 -3.30
CA ASP A 464 34.61 37.63 -4.11
C ASP A 464 34.77 36.89 -5.46
N LEU A 465 34.55 35.56 -5.45
CA LEU A 465 34.56 34.75 -6.67
C LEU A 465 33.46 35.18 -7.61
N THR A 466 32.24 35.37 -7.10
CA THR A 466 31.08 35.84 -7.86
C THR A 466 31.32 37.23 -8.42
N ASN A 467 31.84 38.16 -7.60
CA ASN A 467 32.19 39.52 -8.06
C ASN A 467 33.23 39.50 -9.19
N LYS A 468 34.21 38.63 -9.09
CA LYS A 468 35.23 38.48 -10.13
C LYS A 468 34.66 37.93 -11.44
N ALA A 469 33.72 36.94 -11.34
CA ALA A 469 33.01 36.44 -12.50
C ALA A 469 32.14 37.55 -13.16
N ASP A 470 31.46 38.39 -12.37
CA ASP A 470 30.63 39.50 -12.85
C ASP A 470 31.50 40.59 -13.53
N GLU A 471 32.65 40.97 -12.96
CA GLU A 471 33.59 41.88 -13.58
C GLU A 471 34.04 41.39 -14.96
N ARG A 472 34.34 40.10 -15.09
CA ARG A 472 34.75 39.47 -16.35
C ARG A 472 33.57 39.36 -17.33
N LEU A 473 32.36 39.12 -16.87
CA LEU A 473 31.18 39.19 -17.71
C LEU A 473 30.95 40.57 -18.29
N TYR A 474 31.13 41.61 -17.45
CA TYR A 474 31.04 42.99 -17.91
C TYR A 474 32.11 43.33 -18.97
N GLU A 475 33.33 42.82 -18.81
CA GLU A 475 34.39 42.97 -19.84
C GLU A 475 34.03 42.20 -21.13
N ALA A 476 33.49 41.01 -21.06
CA ALA A 476 33.03 40.25 -22.22
C ALA A 476 31.99 41.05 -23.01
N LYS A 477 31.01 41.65 -22.32
CA LYS A 477 30.00 42.53 -22.93
C LYS A 477 30.60 43.78 -23.59
N LYS A 478 31.61 44.42 -22.96
CA LYS A 478 32.30 45.59 -23.54
C LYS A 478 33.12 45.23 -24.77
N ASN A 479 33.71 44.06 -24.81
CA ASN A 479 34.59 43.62 -25.88
C ASN A 479 33.83 43.04 -27.11
N GLY A 480 32.51 43.29 -27.18
CA GLY A 480 31.70 42.93 -28.36
C GLY A 480 30.68 41.82 -28.14
N ARG A 481 30.50 41.32 -26.91
CA ARG A 481 29.56 40.25 -26.55
C ARG A 481 29.88 38.90 -27.22
N ASN A 482 28.98 37.93 -27.12
CA ASN A 482 29.13 36.57 -27.72
C ASN A 482 30.49 35.93 -27.40
N ARG A 483 30.93 36.02 -26.13
CA ARG A 483 32.23 35.51 -25.67
C ARG A 483 32.30 35.28 -24.20
N PHE A 484 33.30 34.49 -23.80
CA PHE A 484 33.65 34.30 -22.40
C PHE A 484 34.99 34.96 -22.06
N LYS A 485 35.06 35.65 -20.95
CA LYS A 485 36.29 36.22 -20.38
C LYS A 485 36.75 35.31 -19.23
N LEU A 486 37.97 34.74 -19.34
CA LEU A 486 38.52 33.84 -18.33
C LEU A 486 39.46 34.59 -17.37
N ILE A 487 40.61 35.05 -17.87
CA ILE A 487 41.62 35.82 -17.12
C ILE A 487 41.90 37.14 -17.86
N ASP A 488 42.65 38.02 -17.25
CA ASP A 488 42.81 39.42 -17.70
C ASP A 488 43.26 39.56 -19.16
N SER A 489 43.95 38.58 -19.70
CA SER A 489 44.46 38.59 -21.11
C SER A 489 43.70 37.63 -22.04
N GLU A 490 42.68 36.86 -21.58
CA GLU A 490 42.09 35.76 -22.32
C GLU A 490 40.62 35.92 -22.59
N LEU A 491 40.26 35.97 -23.88
CA LEU A 491 38.88 35.99 -24.36
C LEU A 491 38.68 34.74 -25.23
N VAL A 492 37.54 34.05 -25.04
CA VAL A 492 37.09 32.90 -25.87
C VAL A 492 35.77 33.27 -26.53
N GLY A 493 35.74 33.24 -27.85
CA GLY A 493 34.59 33.60 -28.70
C GLY A 493 35.05 34.32 -29.95
N ASP A 494 34.17 34.44 -30.96
CA ASP A 494 34.42 35.14 -32.22
C ASP A 494 34.42 36.66 -32.06
#